data_ec240a21aee8acff5bf61f84727190f1
#
_entry.id   ec240a21aee8acff5bf61f84727190f1
#
_cell.length_a   1.000
_cell.length_b   1.000
_cell.length_c   1.000
_cell.angle_alpha   90.00
_cell.angle_beta   90.00
_cell.angle_gamma   90.00
#
_symmetry.space_group_name_H-M   'P 1'
#
loop_
_entity.id
_entity.type
_entity.pdbx_description
1 polymer ?
#
loop_
_entity_poly.entity_id
_entity_poly.type
_entity_poly.pdbx_seq_one_letter_code
_entity_poly.pdbx_strand_id
1 'polypeptide(L)'
;MDEQNVESRTEESTGGVTEDRESAAGVTRRGALKGLAVGLGAAGSLPILSFRGQAQGQGHQHGGHGAATAKAEKAPAGPKFFDAAQLALVATLSELIIPTDDHSPGAIAAEVPAFIDLMVSESPAETKSLWTDGLAAVNAMSQKQHAVPFGQATAPQQVALLTEISRNEMKPVTLEERFFKALKNLTIDGYYTSKIGIHQELKYKGNTYLKEFKGCTHPEHQQ
;
A
#
# COMPACT_ATOMS: atom_id res chain seq x y z
N MET A 1 48.33 -50.84 14.66
CA MET A 1 47.85 -52.15 14.18
C MET A 1 46.56 -51.83 13.49
N ASP A 2 46.71 -51.65 12.34
CA ASP A 2 46.47 -52.29 11.02
C ASP A 2 45.16 -51.76 10.47
N GLU A 3 45.26 -50.91 9.47
CA GLU A 3 45.34 -51.18 8.03
C GLU A 3 44.16 -52.05 7.57
N GLN A 4 43.39 -51.71 6.60
CA GLN A 4 43.53 -51.45 5.17
C GLN A 4 42.10 -51.29 4.61
N ASN A 5 41.80 -50.26 3.84
CA ASN A 5 41.93 -50.20 2.39
C ASN A 5 41.13 -51.30 1.65
N VAL A 6 40.15 -50.88 0.83
CA VAL A 6 40.03 -51.35 -0.55
C VAL A 6 39.07 -50.43 -1.33
N GLU A 7 39.62 -49.84 -2.37
CA GLU A 7 39.00 -49.27 -3.59
C GLU A 7 38.15 -50.29 -4.32
N SER A 8 37.18 -49.81 -5.06
CA SER A 8 37.02 -49.93 -6.51
C SER A 8 35.58 -49.70 -6.92
N ARG A 9 35.36 -48.70 -7.71
CA ARG A 9 35.33 -48.73 -9.19
C ARG A 9 33.93 -48.85 -9.80
N THR A 10 33.55 -47.75 -10.43
CA THR A 10 32.93 -47.58 -11.76
C THR A 10 31.64 -48.36 -12.08
N GLU A 11 30.59 -47.68 -12.52
CA GLU A 11 30.34 -47.51 -13.96
C GLU A 11 29.21 -46.48 -14.21
N GLU A 12 29.44 -45.71 -15.18
CA GLU A 12 28.70 -44.88 -16.06
C GLU A 12 27.31 -45.43 -16.44
N SER A 13 26.26 -44.60 -16.31
CA SER A 13 25.11 -44.72 -17.21
C SER A 13 24.58 -43.34 -17.52
N THR A 14 24.92 -42.87 -18.69
CA THR A 14 24.32 -41.80 -19.45
C THR A 14 22.82 -42.04 -19.66
N GLY A 15 22.01 -41.13 -19.16
CA GLY A 15 20.57 -41.05 -19.47
C GLY A 15 20.18 -39.59 -19.57
N GLY A 16 20.25 -39.03 -20.77
CA GLY A 16 19.83 -37.68 -21.06
C GLY A 16 18.33 -37.54 -20.82
N VAL A 17 17.95 -36.66 -19.89
CA VAL A 17 16.62 -36.16 -19.79
C VAL A 17 16.67 -34.73 -20.34
N THR A 18 16.09 -34.57 -21.53
CA THR A 18 15.78 -33.29 -22.14
C THR A 18 14.78 -32.58 -21.25
N GLU A 19 15.22 -31.59 -20.48
CA GLU A 19 14.33 -30.64 -19.84
C GLU A 19 13.75 -29.72 -20.92
N ASP A 20 12.51 -29.96 -21.28
CA ASP A 20 11.66 -29.01 -21.98
C ASP A 20 11.45 -27.80 -21.06
N ARG A 21 12.27 -26.81 -21.25
CA ARG A 21 12.11 -25.48 -20.67
C ARG A 21 10.96 -24.79 -21.40
N GLU A 22 9.74 -25.03 -20.91
CA GLU A 22 8.56 -24.27 -21.31
C GLU A 22 8.77 -22.81 -20.90
N SER A 23 9.18 -22.02 -21.88
CA SER A 23 9.35 -20.57 -21.79
C SER A 23 7.98 -19.94 -21.57
N ALA A 24 7.68 -19.57 -20.32
CA ALA A 24 6.55 -18.71 -20.03
C ALA A 24 6.76 -17.37 -20.76
N ALA A 25 6.14 -17.25 -21.92
CA ALA A 25 6.10 -16.04 -22.73
C ALA A 25 5.39 -14.95 -21.93
N GLY A 26 6.16 -14.08 -21.30
CA GLY A 26 5.66 -12.88 -20.65
C GLY A 26 4.89 -12.02 -21.66
N VAL A 27 3.59 -11.82 -21.41
CA VAL A 27 2.75 -10.93 -22.20
C VAL A 27 3.31 -9.50 -22.10
N THR A 28 3.93 -9.02 -23.16
CA THR A 28 4.44 -7.65 -23.22
C THR A 28 3.29 -6.68 -23.36
N ARG A 29 3.39 -5.49 -22.77
CA ARG A 29 2.36 -4.42 -22.83
C ARG A 29 1.95 -4.06 -24.26
N ARG A 30 2.83 -4.24 -25.23
CA ARG A 30 2.53 -4.09 -26.67
C ARG A 30 1.68 -5.23 -27.26
N GLY A 31 1.76 -6.43 -26.70
CA GLY A 31 0.93 -7.59 -27.10
C GLY A 31 -0.52 -7.47 -26.64
N ALA A 32 -0.74 -6.91 -25.47
CA ALA A 32 -2.08 -6.69 -24.93
C ALA A 32 -2.91 -5.67 -25.75
N LEU A 33 -2.26 -4.66 -26.33
CA LEU A 33 -2.93 -3.65 -27.15
C LEU A 33 -3.29 -4.15 -28.55
N LYS A 34 -2.61 -5.17 -29.08
CA LYS A 34 -2.93 -5.76 -30.40
C LYS A 34 -4.11 -6.72 -30.36
N GLY A 35 -4.44 -7.27 -29.18
CA GLY A 35 -5.59 -8.18 -29.01
C GLY A 35 -6.96 -7.49 -28.97
N LEU A 36 -7.00 -6.18 -28.72
CA LEU A 36 -8.24 -5.39 -28.63
C LEU A 36 -8.77 -4.87 -29.98
N ALA A 37 -7.99 -5.00 -31.07
CA ALA A 37 -8.35 -4.44 -32.38
C ALA A 37 -9.06 -5.42 -33.33
N VAL A 38 -9.33 -6.67 -32.95
CA VAL A 38 -9.91 -7.70 -33.85
C VAL A 38 -11.33 -8.13 -33.47
N GLY A 39 -12.00 -7.44 -32.57
CA GLY A 39 -13.31 -7.85 -32.03
C GLY A 39 -14.51 -6.95 -32.36
N LEU A 40 -14.52 -6.15 -33.42
CA LEU A 40 -15.69 -5.36 -33.81
C LEU A 40 -15.93 -5.44 -35.35
N GLY A 41 -16.53 -6.53 -35.75
CA GLY A 41 -17.04 -6.71 -37.11
C GLY A 41 -18.12 -7.77 -37.14
N ALA A 42 -19.38 -7.40 -36.92
CA ALA A 42 -20.54 -7.92 -37.63
C ALA A 42 -21.87 -7.40 -37.03
N ALA A 43 -22.57 -6.66 -37.85
CA ALA A 43 -24.02 -6.63 -38.05
C ALA A 43 -24.96 -6.08 -36.98
N GLY A 44 -25.59 -4.95 -37.28
CA GLY A 44 -26.76 -4.46 -36.57
C GLY A 44 -27.11 -3.04 -36.98
N SER A 45 -27.72 -2.86 -38.18
CA SER A 45 -28.33 -1.62 -38.64
C SER A 45 -29.47 -1.20 -37.73
N LEU A 46 -29.31 -0.07 -37.02
CA LEU A 46 -30.41 0.67 -36.39
C LEU A 46 -30.43 2.12 -36.88
N PRO A 47 -31.61 2.75 -37.03
CA PRO A 47 -31.81 3.96 -37.78
C PRO A 47 -31.24 5.19 -37.07
N ILE A 48 -30.59 6.03 -37.87
CA ILE A 48 -30.04 7.34 -37.52
C ILE A 48 -31.18 8.31 -37.24
N LEU A 49 -31.42 8.59 -35.96
CA LEU A 49 -32.19 9.78 -35.57
C LEU A 49 -31.27 10.99 -35.64
N SER A 50 -31.51 11.81 -36.68
CA SER A 50 -30.83 13.06 -36.92
C SER A 50 -31.15 14.06 -35.81
N PHE A 51 -30.24 14.22 -34.85
CA PHE A 51 -30.26 15.35 -33.92
C PHE A 51 -29.50 16.53 -34.56
N ARG A 52 -30.29 17.48 -35.05
CA ARG A 52 -29.83 18.77 -35.55
C ARG A 52 -29.52 19.66 -34.35
N GLY A 53 -28.30 19.56 -33.81
CA GLY A 53 -27.78 20.43 -32.73
C GLY A 53 -26.99 21.58 -33.36
N GLN A 54 -27.46 22.79 -33.13
CA GLN A 54 -26.81 24.05 -33.52
C GLN A 54 -25.44 24.15 -32.82
N ALA A 55 -24.40 24.33 -33.62
CA ALA A 55 -23.09 24.76 -33.17
C ALA A 55 -23.16 26.25 -32.80
N GLN A 56 -23.25 26.55 -31.48
CA GLN A 56 -22.93 27.88 -30.97
C GLN A 56 -21.44 27.87 -30.60
N GLY A 57 -20.66 28.62 -31.35
CA GLY A 57 -19.27 28.91 -31.05
C GLY A 57 -19.17 29.73 -29.78
N GLN A 58 -18.62 29.13 -28.72
CA GLN A 58 -18.19 29.89 -27.54
C GLN A 58 -16.69 30.13 -27.64
N GLY A 59 -16.36 31.41 -27.87
CA GLY A 59 -15.01 31.92 -27.85
C GLY A 59 -14.39 31.70 -26.48
N HIS A 60 -13.19 31.13 -26.43
CA HIS A 60 -12.37 31.06 -25.24
C HIS A 60 -11.90 32.46 -24.86
N GLN A 61 -12.59 33.10 -23.94
CA GLN A 61 -12.06 34.25 -23.21
C GLN A 61 -11.15 33.74 -22.11
N HIS A 62 -9.85 33.97 -22.24
CA HIS A 62 -8.90 33.90 -21.13
C HIS A 62 -9.22 35.06 -20.17
N GLY A 63 -10.15 34.83 -19.26
CA GLY A 63 -10.50 35.73 -18.18
C GLY A 63 -9.66 35.46 -16.94
N GLY A 64 -9.09 36.53 -16.42
CA GLY A 64 -8.30 36.76 -15.26
C GLY A 64 -8.34 35.75 -14.10
N HIS A 65 -7.18 35.60 -13.47
CA HIS A 65 -7.00 34.98 -12.18
C HIS A 65 -7.90 35.66 -11.14
N GLY A 66 -9.15 35.21 -11.06
CA GLY A 66 -10.03 35.52 -9.95
C GLY A 66 -9.46 34.85 -8.69
N ALA A 67 -9.31 35.65 -7.64
CA ALA A 67 -8.97 35.20 -6.30
C ALA A 67 -9.77 33.94 -5.98
N ALA A 68 -9.06 32.82 -5.72
CA ALA A 68 -9.65 31.60 -5.23
C ALA A 68 -10.34 31.97 -3.89
N THR A 69 -11.65 32.09 -3.90
CA THR A 69 -12.44 32.05 -2.67
C THR A 69 -12.05 30.77 -1.96
N ALA A 70 -11.46 30.91 -0.77
CA ALA A 70 -11.16 29.80 0.10
C ALA A 70 -12.44 28.96 0.22
N LYS A 71 -12.39 27.77 -0.37
CA LYS A 71 -13.44 26.79 -0.25
C LYS A 71 -13.55 26.50 1.24
N ALA A 72 -14.67 26.86 1.85
CA ALA A 72 -14.91 26.58 3.27
C ALA A 72 -14.53 25.11 3.50
N GLU A 73 -13.55 24.87 4.37
CA GLU A 73 -13.19 23.54 4.80
C GLU A 73 -14.45 22.91 5.37
N LYS A 74 -14.97 21.92 4.64
CA LYS A 74 -16.10 21.13 5.08
C LYS A 74 -15.68 20.49 6.39
N ALA A 75 -16.40 20.80 7.49
CA ALA A 75 -16.16 20.16 8.78
C ALA A 75 -15.94 18.66 8.58
N PRO A 76 -14.95 18.05 9.25
CA PRO A 76 -14.61 16.65 9.03
C PRO A 76 -15.89 15.82 9.18
N ALA A 77 -16.23 15.11 8.13
CA ALA A 77 -17.31 14.13 8.19
C ALA A 77 -16.92 13.12 9.27
N GLY A 78 -17.87 12.76 10.16
CA GLY A 78 -17.62 11.77 11.21
C GLY A 78 -17.07 10.45 10.65
N PRO A 79 -16.65 9.52 11.52
CA PRO A 79 -16.11 8.22 11.10
C PRO A 79 -17.03 7.54 10.10
N LYS A 80 -16.45 6.85 9.11
CA LYS A 80 -17.19 6.20 8.02
C LYS A 80 -17.47 4.73 8.30
N PHE A 81 -16.56 4.08 9.00
CA PHE A 81 -16.62 2.66 9.30
C PHE A 81 -16.42 2.36 10.80
N PHE A 82 -15.35 2.91 11.40
CA PHE A 82 -15.03 2.65 12.79
C PHE A 82 -15.92 3.44 13.73
N ASP A 83 -16.23 2.87 14.89
CA ASP A 83 -16.75 3.68 15.99
C ASP A 83 -15.64 4.57 16.60
N ALA A 84 -16.02 5.47 17.52
CA ALA A 84 -15.07 6.41 18.10
C ALA A 84 -13.94 5.73 18.87
N ALA A 85 -14.22 4.61 19.55
CA ALA A 85 -13.21 3.87 20.32
C ALA A 85 -12.25 3.11 19.40
N GLN A 86 -12.77 2.50 18.35
CA GLN A 86 -11.98 1.83 17.32
C GLN A 86 -11.09 2.83 16.59
N LEU A 87 -11.62 3.99 16.20
CA LEU A 87 -10.84 5.02 15.52
C LEU A 87 -9.73 5.58 16.41
N ALA A 88 -9.99 5.78 17.70
CA ALA A 88 -8.98 6.18 18.68
C ALA A 88 -7.87 5.11 18.81
N LEU A 89 -8.24 3.83 18.77
CA LEU A 89 -7.28 2.73 18.80
C LEU A 89 -6.44 2.70 17.51
N VAL A 90 -7.06 2.88 16.34
CA VAL A 90 -6.35 3.01 15.04
C VAL A 90 -5.37 4.18 15.09
N ALA A 91 -5.76 5.32 15.66
CA ALA A 91 -4.89 6.48 15.82
C ALA A 91 -3.65 6.16 16.69
N THR A 92 -3.87 5.51 17.84
CA THR A 92 -2.77 5.10 18.72
C THR A 92 -1.82 4.12 18.02
N LEU A 93 -2.37 3.12 17.33
CA LEU A 93 -1.59 2.11 16.61
C LEU A 93 -0.79 2.71 15.45
N SER A 94 -1.39 3.62 14.68
CA SER A 94 -0.72 4.29 13.57
C SER A 94 0.41 5.21 14.04
N GLU A 95 0.21 5.94 15.15
CA GLU A 95 1.24 6.81 15.73
C GLU A 95 2.41 6.00 16.31
N LEU A 96 2.17 4.79 16.81
CA LEU A 96 3.25 3.89 17.24
C LEU A 96 4.09 3.34 16.07
N ILE A 97 3.50 3.26 14.87
CA ILE A 97 4.21 2.81 13.66
C ILE A 97 5.01 3.96 13.03
N ILE A 98 4.41 5.15 12.93
CA ILE A 98 5.07 6.37 12.43
C ILE A 98 4.85 7.47 13.46
N PRO A 99 5.74 7.54 14.47
CA PRO A 99 5.63 8.54 15.54
C PRO A 99 6.06 9.93 15.08
N THR A 100 5.59 10.95 15.78
CA THR A 100 6.16 12.30 15.69
C THR A 100 7.59 12.29 16.22
N ASP A 101 8.51 12.86 15.47
CA ASP A 101 9.92 13.06 15.86
C ASP A 101 10.40 14.48 15.49
N ASP A 102 11.71 14.71 15.64
CA ASP A 102 12.33 16.02 15.34
C ASP A 102 12.36 16.32 13.82
N HIS A 103 12.14 15.29 12.99
CA HIS A 103 12.21 15.40 11.54
C HIS A 103 10.86 15.73 10.92
N SER A 104 9.79 15.07 11.38
CA SER A 104 8.45 15.31 10.87
C SER A 104 7.35 14.94 11.88
N PRO A 105 6.13 15.51 11.72
CA PRO A 105 4.97 15.09 12.48
C PRO A 105 4.58 13.64 12.15
N GLY A 106 3.99 12.94 13.13
CA GLY A 106 3.61 11.53 13.00
C GLY A 106 2.29 11.28 12.26
N ALA A 107 1.82 10.03 12.34
CA ALA A 107 0.67 9.54 11.60
C ALA A 107 -0.63 10.24 11.96
N ILE A 108 -0.84 10.64 13.22
CA ILE A 108 -2.05 11.37 13.63
C ILE A 108 -2.09 12.74 12.96
N ALA A 109 -0.99 13.50 12.98
CA ALA A 109 -0.91 14.81 12.35
C ALA A 109 -1.07 14.73 10.82
N ALA A 110 -0.68 13.62 10.21
CA ALA A 110 -0.84 13.34 8.79
C ALA A 110 -2.25 12.83 8.42
N GLU A 111 -3.20 12.81 9.37
CA GLU A 111 -4.59 12.35 9.19
C GLU A 111 -4.70 10.87 8.74
N VAL A 112 -3.68 10.05 9.01
CA VAL A 112 -3.66 8.63 8.66
C VAL A 112 -4.84 7.85 9.22
N PRO A 113 -5.32 8.07 10.47
CA PRO A 113 -6.50 7.37 10.98
C PRO A 113 -7.76 7.60 10.13
N ALA A 114 -7.98 8.83 9.66
CA ALA A 114 -9.12 9.15 8.80
C ALA A 114 -8.96 8.54 7.39
N PHE A 115 -7.74 8.46 6.88
CA PHE A 115 -7.44 7.75 5.63
C PHE A 115 -7.74 6.25 5.76
N ILE A 116 -7.30 5.61 6.85
CA ILE A 116 -7.57 4.19 7.10
C ILE A 116 -9.08 3.94 7.23
N ASP A 117 -9.81 4.77 7.98
CA ASP A 117 -11.26 4.68 8.12
C ASP A 117 -11.97 4.72 6.77
N LEU A 118 -11.57 5.65 5.90
CA LEU A 118 -12.08 5.75 4.54
C LEU A 118 -11.77 4.48 3.73
N MET A 119 -10.52 4.04 3.71
CA MET A 119 -10.09 2.89 2.92
C MET A 119 -10.79 1.60 3.34
N VAL A 120 -10.95 1.39 4.65
CA VAL A 120 -11.67 0.23 5.18
C VAL A 120 -13.17 0.33 4.87
N SER A 121 -13.76 1.53 4.93
CA SER A 121 -15.18 1.73 4.60
C SER A 121 -15.54 1.29 3.17
N GLU A 122 -14.62 1.45 2.24
CA GLU A 122 -14.78 1.08 0.82
C GLU A 122 -14.29 -0.34 0.49
N SER A 123 -13.73 -1.04 1.48
CA SER A 123 -13.16 -2.38 1.30
C SER A 123 -14.22 -3.49 1.30
N PRO A 124 -13.92 -4.69 0.75
CA PRO A 124 -14.78 -5.88 0.87
C PRO A 124 -15.03 -6.29 2.32
N ALA A 125 -16.10 -7.04 2.53
CA ALA A 125 -16.52 -7.53 3.86
C ALA A 125 -15.42 -8.29 4.61
N GLU A 126 -14.62 -9.09 3.92
CA GLU A 126 -13.50 -9.84 4.49
C GLU A 126 -12.44 -8.90 5.10
N THR A 127 -12.08 -7.82 4.38
CA THR A 127 -11.15 -6.80 4.89
C THR A 127 -11.76 -6.08 6.09
N LYS A 128 -13.05 -5.71 6.04
CA LYS A 128 -13.77 -5.09 7.16
C LYS A 128 -13.72 -5.98 8.40
N SER A 129 -13.99 -7.29 8.25
CA SER A 129 -13.89 -8.24 9.35
C SER A 129 -12.46 -8.34 9.90
N LEU A 130 -11.44 -8.39 9.02
CA LEU A 130 -10.05 -8.40 9.47
C LEU A 130 -9.73 -7.19 10.38
N TRP A 131 -10.25 -6.02 10.07
CA TRP A 131 -10.01 -4.82 10.87
C TRP A 131 -10.77 -4.83 12.19
N THR A 132 -12.07 -5.17 12.20
CA THR A 132 -12.84 -5.25 13.45
C THR A 132 -12.32 -6.32 14.39
N ASP A 133 -12.06 -7.52 13.85
CA ASP A 133 -11.58 -8.65 14.63
C ASP A 133 -10.14 -8.44 15.10
N GLY A 134 -9.30 -7.82 14.25
CA GLY A 134 -7.92 -7.49 14.57
C GLY A 134 -7.81 -6.46 15.70
N LEU A 135 -8.59 -5.39 15.66
CA LEU A 135 -8.66 -4.41 16.75
C LEU A 135 -9.13 -5.06 18.08
N ALA A 136 -10.13 -5.94 18.00
CA ALA A 136 -10.60 -6.69 19.15
C ALA A 136 -9.53 -7.63 19.70
N ALA A 137 -8.79 -8.32 18.82
CA ALA A 137 -7.71 -9.23 19.20
C ALA A 137 -6.55 -8.49 19.90
N VAL A 138 -6.14 -7.32 19.38
CA VAL A 138 -5.10 -6.49 20.04
C VAL A 138 -5.53 -6.05 21.43
N ASN A 139 -6.79 -5.63 21.61
CA ASN A 139 -7.33 -5.31 22.93
C ASN A 139 -7.36 -6.54 23.85
N ALA A 140 -7.77 -7.71 23.35
CA ALA A 140 -7.79 -8.96 24.11
C ALA A 140 -6.38 -9.40 24.55
N MET A 141 -5.38 -9.26 23.67
CA MET A 141 -3.97 -9.51 24.02
C MET A 141 -3.50 -8.60 25.15
N SER A 142 -3.77 -7.28 25.04
CA SER A 142 -3.43 -6.32 26.09
C SER A 142 -4.11 -6.65 27.42
N GLN A 143 -5.39 -6.97 27.37
CA GLN A 143 -6.14 -7.35 28.55
C GLN A 143 -5.59 -8.61 29.21
N LYS A 144 -5.17 -9.60 28.41
CA LYS A 144 -4.58 -10.85 28.90
C LYS A 144 -3.19 -10.63 29.52
N GLN A 145 -2.35 -9.79 28.93
CA GLN A 145 -0.96 -9.61 29.35
C GLN A 145 -0.81 -8.53 30.43
N HIS A 146 -1.66 -7.50 30.39
CA HIS A 146 -1.50 -6.29 31.20
C HIS A 146 -2.73 -5.92 32.04
N ALA A 147 -3.84 -6.67 31.90
CA ALA A 147 -5.12 -6.44 32.58
C ALA A 147 -5.79 -5.08 32.25
N VAL A 148 -5.39 -4.44 31.16
CA VAL A 148 -5.97 -3.17 30.65
C VAL A 148 -6.16 -3.24 29.13
N PRO A 149 -7.12 -2.49 28.56
CA PRO A 149 -7.23 -2.33 27.12
C PRO A 149 -5.95 -1.71 26.52
N PHE A 150 -5.66 -1.97 25.24
CA PHE A 150 -4.43 -1.50 24.60
C PHE A 150 -4.21 0.02 24.71
N GLY A 151 -5.26 0.82 24.52
CA GLY A 151 -5.16 2.28 24.63
C GLY A 151 -4.85 2.80 26.04
N GLN A 152 -4.99 1.97 27.09
CA GLN A 152 -4.66 2.29 28.48
C GLN A 152 -3.34 1.65 28.95
N ALA A 153 -2.74 0.78 28.14
CA ALA A 153 -1.44 0.20 28.41
C ALA A 153 -0.34 1.26 28.32
N THR A 154 0.73 1.09 29.07
CA THR A 154 1.89 2.00 29.02
C THR A 154 2.59 1.91 27.65
N ALA A 155 3.29 2.95 27.24
CA ALA A 155 3.99 2.96 25.95
C ALA A 155 4.95 1.77 25.75
N PRO A 156 5.76 1.35 26.72
CA PRO A 156 6.57 0.14 26.61
C PRO A 156 5.74 -1.15 26.40
N GLN A 157 4.57 -1.26 27.05
CA GLN A 157 3.68 -2.39 26.89
C GLN A 157 3.05 -2.43 25.50
N GLN A 158 2.61 -1.29 25.00
CA GLN A 158 2.09 -1.14 23.63
C GLN A 158 3.12 -1.53 22.58
N VAL A 159 4.35 -1.03 22.72
CA VAL A 159 5.46 -1.38 21.80
C VAL A 159 5.79 -2.87 21.87
N ALA A 160 5.81 -3.46 23.07
CA ALA A 160 6.06 -4.90 23.22
C ALA A 160 5.01 -5.76 22.50
N LEU A 161 3.72 -5.42 22.64
CA LEU A 161 2.63 -6.10 21.95
C LEU A 161 2.73 -5.97 20.43
N LEU A 162 2.99 -4.76 19.90
CA LEU A 162 3.19 -4.56 18.47
C LEU A 162 4.42 -5.32 17.94
N THR A 163 5.50 -5.34 18.73
CA THR A 163 6.71 -6.12 18.39
C THR A 163 6.40 -7.62 18.32
N GLU A 164 5.56 -8.15 19.22
CA GLU A 164 5.15 -9.54 19.20
C GLU A 164 4.41 -9.90 17.90
N ILE A 165 3.38 -9.14 17.54
CA ILE A 165 2.55 -9.43 16.35
C ILE A 165 3.22 -9.06 15.01
N SER A 166 4.35 -8.33 15.04
CA SER A 166 5.13 -7.98 13.84
C SER A 166 6.12 -9.06 13.40
N ARG A 167 6.43 -10.05 14.27
CA ARG A 167 7.53 -11.01 14.03
C ARG A 167 7.43 -11.78 12.73
N ASN A 168 6.21 -12.13 12.30
CA ASN A 168 5.97 -12.92 11.09
C ASN A 168 5.38 -12.09 9.95
N GLU A 169 5.69 -10.80 9.88
CA GLU A 169 5.13 -9.88 8.89
C GLU A 169 5.23 -10.39 7.46
N MET A 170 6.32 -11.05 7.09
CA MET A 170 6.53 -11.59 5.75
C MET A 170 5.56 -12.73 5.41
N LYS A 171 5.20 -13.56 6.39
CA LYS A 171 4.29 -14.71 6.23
C LYS A 171 3.33 -14.80 7.40
N PRO A 172 2.40 -13.84 7.56
CA PRO A 172 1.49 -13.80 8.69
C PRO A 172 0.55 -15.01 8.68
N VAL A 173 0.41 -15.66 9.81
CA VAL A 173 -0.43 -16.85 10.00
C VAL A 173 -1.64 -16.53 10.88
N THR A 174 -1.41 -15.85 12.02
CA THR A 174 -2.49 -15.53 12.96
C THR A 174 -3.30 -14.31 12.51
N LEU A 175 -4.45 -14.10 13.17
CA LEU A 175 -5.29 -12.92 12.93
C LEU A 175 -4.51 -11.63 13.21
N GLU A 176 -3.84 -11.59 14.34
CA GLU A 176 -3.09 -10.43 14.83
C GLU A 176 -1.94 -10.07 13.89
N GLU A 177 -1.22 -11.06 13.38
CA GLU A 177 -0.13 -10.86 12.41
C GLU A 177 -0.67 -10.32 11.06
N ARG A 178 -1.79 -10.88 10.58
CA ARG A 178 -2.45 -10.40 9.35
C ARG A 178 -2.98 -8.98 9.52
N PHE A 179 -3.58 -8.70 10.67
CA PHE A 179 -4.05 -7.38 11.02
C PHE A 179 -2.89 -6.38 11.10
N PHE A 180 -1.79 -6.72 11.78
CA PHE A 180 -0.60 -5.85 11.88
C PHE A 180 -0.06 -5.49 10.49
N LYS A 181 0.05 -6.48 9.60
CA LYS A 181 0.49 -6.24 8.21
C LYS A 181 -0.44 -5.28 7.47
N ALA A 182 -1.75 -5.46 7.58
CA ALA A 182 -2.73 -4.56 6.97
C ALA A 182 -2.65 -3.14 7.56
N LEU A 183 -2.56 -3.02 8.88
CA LEU A 183 -2.40 -1.77 9.60
C LEU A 183 -1.12 -1.03 9.16
N LYS A 184 0.02 -1.70 9.16
CA LYS A 184 1.31 -1.11 8.77
C LYS A 184 1.27 -0.61 7.33
N ASN A 185 0.75 -1.41 6.40
CA ASN A 185 0.67 -1.03 5.00
C ASN A 185 -0.19 0.22 4.80
N LEU A 186 -1.41 0.26 5.35
CA LEU A 186 -2.27 1.45 5.22
C LEU A 186 -1.71 2.66 5.98
N THR A 187 -0.97 2.44 7.09
CA THR A 187 -0.28 3.54 7.78
C THR A 187 0.80 4.16 6.91
N ILE A 188 1.63 3.33 6.28
CA ILE A 188 2.68 3.78 5.35
C ILE A 188 2.06 4.48 4.14
N ASP A 189 1.06 3.86 3.50
CA ASP A 189 0.39 4.44 2.33
C ASP A 189 -0.25 5.79 2.66
N GLY A 190 -1.00 5.88 3.76
CA GLY A 190 -1.64 7.12 4.20
C GLY A 190 -0.63 8.20 4.55
N TYR A 191 0.44 7.85 5.23
CA TYR A 191 1.46 8.81 5.65
C TYR A 191 2.24 9.38 4.46
N TYR A 192 2.85 8.53 3.63
CA TYR A 192 3.71 8.98 2.52
C TYR A 192 2.94 9.55 1.33
N THR A 193 1.63 9.38 1.27
CA THR A 193 0.76 10.08 0.32
C THR A 193 0.13 11.35 0.90
N SER A 194 0.28 11.61 2.20
CA SER A 194 -0.20 12.82 2.86
C SER A 194 0.66 14.04 2.49
N LYS A 195 0.10 15.23 2.74
CA LYS A 195 0.86 16.49 2.59
C LYS A 195 2.10 16.53 3.49
N ILE A 196 2.00 16.00 4.72
CA ILE A 196 3.11 15.93 5.67
C ILE A 196 4.18 14.97 5.14
N GLY A 197 3.82 13.76 4.78
CA GLY A 197 4.77 12.77 4.26
C GLY A 197 5.49 13.25 2.99
N ILE A 198 4.75 13.82 2.03
CA ILE A 198 5.35 14.30 0.78
C ILE A 198 6.28 15.50 1.01
N HIS A 199 5.86 16.52 1.77
CA HIS A 199 6.58 17.79 1.81
C HIS A 199 7.54 17.92 2.99
N GLN A 200 7.20 17.34 4.16
CA GLN A 200 8.03 17.47 5.36
C GLN A 200 9.00 16.29 5.48
N GLU A 201 8.50 15.06 5.38
CA GLU A 201 9.31 13.86 5.51
C GLU A 201 10.18 13.64 4.26
N LEU A 202 9.58 13.46 3.10
CA LEU A 202 10.30 13.20 1.85
C LEU A 202 10.94 14.46 1.25
N LYS A 203 10.56 15.66 1.70
CA LYS A 203 11.02 16.94 1.15
C LYS A 203 10.90 17.01 -0.38
N TYR A 204 9.88 16.35 -0.93
CA TYR A 204 9.65 16.27 -2.37
C TYR A 204 9.32 17.65 -2.95
N LYS A 205 10.10 18.07 -3.93
CA LYS A 205 10.01 19.39 -4.58
C LYS A 205 9.44 19.33 -6.00
N GLY A 206 8.90 18.20 -6.40
CA GLY A 206 8.43 17.95 -7.76
C GLY A 206 9.49 17.29 -8.64
N ASN A 207 9.07 16.89 -9.84
CA ASN A 207 9.98 16.31 -10.82
C ASN A 207 10.86 17.41 -11.42
N THR A 208 12.17 17.18 -11.44
CA THR A 208 13.15 18.03 -12.13
C THR A 208 13.61 17.37 -13.40
N TYR A 209 13.61 18.12 -14.49
CA TYR A 209 14.22 17.68 -15.73
C TYR A 209 15.73 17.85 -15.65
N LEU A 210 16.47 16.75 -15.70
CA LEU A 210 17.92 16.77 -15.80
C LEU A 210 18.29 16.92 -17.27
N LYS A 211 18.93 18.02 -17.63
CA LYS A 211 19.45 18.26 -18.99
C LYS A 211 20.59 17.30 -19.33
N GLU A 212 21.36 16.92 -18.32
CA GLU A 212 22.52 16.04 -18.42
C GLU A 212 22.58 15.12 -17.21
N PHE A 213 22.76 13.83 -17.44
CA PHE A 213 23.01 12.85 -16.39
C PHE A 213 24.53 12.69 -16.21
N LYS A 214 25.06 13.21 -15.11
CA LYS A 214 26.51 13.16 -14.80
C LYS A 214 27.00 11.81 -14.26
N GLY A 215 26.18 10.79 -14.29
CA GLY A 215 26.50 9.48 -13.72
C GLY A 215 26.10 9.36 -12.25
N CYS A 216 26.38 8.19 -11.68
CA CYS A 216 26.15 7.92 -10.26
C CYS A 216 27.25 8.59 -9.42
N THR A 217 26.86 9.36 -8.40
CA THR A 217 27.80 10.04 -7.49
C THR A 217 28.07 9.25 -6.21
N HIS A 218 27.45 8.10 -6.03
CA HIS A 218 27.68 7.25 -4.86
C HIS A 218 28.98 6.49 -5.01
N PRO A 219 29.92 6.58 -4.04
CA PRO A 219 31.22 5.92 -4.15
C PRO A 219 31.18 4.41 -4.37
N GLU A 220 30.17 3.74 -3.79
CA GLU A 220 29.94 2.31 -3.90
C GLU A 220 29.52 1.85 -5.30
N HIS A 221 29.09 2.76 -6.16
CA HIS A 221 28.64 2.47 -7.54
C HIS A 221 29.66 2.94 -8.59
N GLN A 222 30.82 3.42 -8.19
CA GLN A 222 31.87 3.95 -9.09
C GLN A 222 33.02 2.95 -9.35
N GLN A 223 32.81 1.66 -9.05
CA GLN A 223 33.78 0.58 -9.26
C GLN A 223 33.75 0.05 -10.69
#